data_f0a7e1d966fe083a0322ecd0875559ae
#
_entry.id   f0a7e1d966fe083a0322ecd0875559ae
#
_cell.length_a   1.000
_cell.length_b   1.000
_cell.length_c   1.000
_cell.angle_alpha   90.00
_cell.angle_beta   90.00
_cell.angle_gamma   90.00
#
_symmetry.space_group_name_H-M   'P 1'
#
loop_
_entity.id
_entity.type
_entity.pdbx_description
1 polymer ?
#
loop_
_entity_poly.entity_id
_entity_poly.type
_entity_poly.pdbx_seq_one_letter_code
_entity_poly.pdbx_strand_id
1 'polypeptide(L)'
;MNNHIPLIFILSFLFINSNEITDKIMSREEFINCVKSQEIIRANSQIGYNFHYYAQRAMKITDKINNKYNTPEEIRQLMSELIGQDLDQNFGLFPPFYTDCGINTHIGKSVFINSGCHFQDQGGVYIGEHSFIGHNVIFATLNHDMNPYTRADTHPKPIHIGKRVWIGSGVIILPGVTIGDNAVIAAGSVVSKDVEADAIYGGNPAKFIKRIDE
;
A
#
# COMPACT_ATOMS: atom_id res chain seq x y z
N MET A 1 15.91 -16.76 -25.76
CA MET A 1 14.90 -16.04 -26.54
C MET A 1 14.49 -14.83 -25.71
N ASN A 2 14.96 -13.64 -26.09
CA ASN A 2 14.72 -12.40 -25.38
C ASN A 2 13.29 -11.93 -25.69
N ASN A 3 12.36 -12.11 -24.75
CA ASN A 3 11.04 -11.50 -24.83
C ASN A 3 11.14 -10.03 -24.44
N HIS A 4 11.55 -9.19 -25.39
CA HIS A 4 11.28 -7.76 -25.30
C HIS A 4 9.78 -7.58 -25.51
N ILE A 5 9.02 -7.31 -24.44
CA ILE A 5 7.69 -6.74 -24.56
C ILE A 5 7.90 -5.36 -25.20
N PRO A 6 7.30 -5.08 -26.36
CA PRO A 6 7.54 -3.80 -27.03
C PRO A 6 7.00 -2.68 -26.15
N LEU A 7 7.87 -1.76 -25.77
CA LEU A 7 7.60 -0.49 -25.07
C LEU A 7 6.51 0.35 -25.77
N ILE A 8 6.16 -0.01 -27.02
CA ILE A 8 5.29 0.73 -27.93
C ILE A 8 3.82 0.77 -27.48
N PHE A 9 3.34 -0.20 -26.69
CA PHE A 9 1.92 -0.22 -26.28
C PHE A 9 1.60 0.67 -25.05
N ILE A 10 2.61 1.09 -24.31
CA ILE A 10 2.44 1.97 -23.12
C ILE A 10 2.54 3.45 -23.52
N LEU A 11 3.26 3.74 -24.62
CA LEU A 11 3.49 5.11 -25.11
C LEU A 11 2.27 5.74 -25.82
N SER A 12 1.27 4.95 -26.24
CA SER A 12 0.11 5.48 -26.94
C SER A 12 -0.94 6.17 -26.07
N PHE A 13 -0.86 6.06 -24.74
CA PHE A 13 -1.75 6.74 -23.80
C PHE A 13 -1.14 7.98 -23.12
N LEU A 14 0.15 8.22 -23.30
CA LEU A 14 0.84 9.34 -22.67
C LEU A 14 1.62 10.10 -23.76
N PHE A 15 1.26 11.34 -24.04
CA PHE A 15 2.13 12.29 -24.73
C PHE A 15 3.33 12.57 -23.83
N ILE A 16 4.31 11.64 -23.83
CA ILE A 16 5.56 11.78 -23.07
C ILE A 16 6.48 12.66 -23.90
N ASN A 17 6.89 13.78 -23.34
CA ASN A 17 8.04 14.52 -23.83
C ASN A 17 9.28 13.64 -23.52
N SER A 18 9.74 12.88 -24.51
CA SER A 18 10.72 11.78 -24.38
C SER A 18 12.11 12.18 -23.90
N ASN A 19 12.33 13.46 -23.61
CA ASN A 19 13.66 14.00 -23.29
C ASN A 19 14.01 14.00 -21.79
N GLU A 20 13.09 13.64 -20.88
CA GLU A 20 13.34 13.72 -19.42
C GLU A 20 13.21 12.39 -18.68
N ILE A 21 12.60 11.34 -19.26
CA ILE A 21 12.46 10.04 -18.62
C ILE A 21 13.59 9.13 -19.08
N THR A 22 14.37 8.64 -18.12
CA THR A 22 15.43 7.66 -18.37
C THR A 22 14.95 6.26 -17.96
N ASP A 23 15.55 5.21 -18.57
CA ASP A 23 15.30 3.81 -18.15
C ASP A 23 15.90 3.49 -16.77
N LYS A 24 16.34 4.50 -16.03
CA LYS A 24 16.90 4.34 -14.69
C LYS A 24 15.82 3.87 -13.72
N ILE A 25 16.01 2.68 -13.18
CA ILE A 25 15.22 2.19 -12.06
C ILE A 25 15.80 2.75 -10.76
N MET A 26 14.96 3.44 -10.00
CA MET A 26 15.31 3.92 -8.67
C MET A 26 15.48 2.74 -7.71
N SER A 27 16.44 2.81 -6.81
CA SER A 27 16.46 1.92 -5.65
C SER A 27 15.22 2.15 -4.78
N ARG A 28 14.93 1.21 -3.86
CA ARG A 28 13.81 1.36 -2.91
C ARG A 28 13.91 2.68 -2.13
N GLU A 29 15.09 3.00 -1.63
CA GLU A 29 15.32 4.22 -0.83
C GLU A 29 15.15 5.48 -1.67
N GLU A 30 15.73 5.54 -2.87
CA GLU A 30 15.54 6.66 -3.81
C GLU A 30 14.06 6.85 -4.13
N PHE A 31 13.32 5.77 -4.43
CA PHE A 31 11.90 5.82 -4.73
C PHE A 31 11.09 6.40 -3.57
N ILE A 32 11.26 5.86 -2.36
CA ILE A 32 10.53 6.30 -1.16
C ILE A 32 10.82 7.78 -0.86
N ASN A 33 12.10 8.20 -0.95
CA ASN A 33 12.48 9.59 -0.70
C ASN A 33 11.90 10.53 -1.75
N CYS A 34 11.89 10.13 -3.03
CA CYS A 34 11.27 10.90 -4.09
C CYS A 34 9.76 11.06 -3.88
N VAL A 35 9.05 9.99 -3.52
CA VAL A 35 7.59 10.06 -3.26
C VAL A 35 7.31 10.97 -2.07
N LYS A 36 8.06 10.85 -0.97
CA LYS A 36 7.89 11.69 0.23
C LYS A 36 8.14 13.17 -0.01
N SER A 37 8.98 13.51 -0.98
CA SER A 37 9.36 14.90 -1.28
C SER A 37 8.39 15.64 -2.18
N GLN A 38 7.37 14.96 -2.74
CA GLN A 38 6.46 15.54 -3.72
C GLN A 38 5.02 15.53 -3.26
N GLU A 39 4.35 16.68 -3.39
CA GLU A 39 2.90 16.80 -3.18
C GLU A 39 2.11 16.25 -4.37
N ILE A 40 2.66 16.35 -5.57
CA ILE A 40 2.05 15.89 -6.83
C ILE A 40 3.07 15.08 -7.60
N ILE A 41 2.71 13.86 -7.96
CA ILE A 41 3.48 13.01 -8.86
C ILE A 41 2.82 13.06 -10.23
N ARG A 42 3.55 13.61 -11.18
CA ARG A 42 3.08 13.65 -12.57
C ARG A 42 3.19 12.27 -13.20
N ALA A 43 2.14 11.86 -13.90
CA ALA A 43 2.08 10.54 -14.53
C ALA A 43 3.23 10.30 -15.52
N ASN A 44 3.66 11.35 -16.23
CA ASN A 44 4.76 11.31 -17.19
C ASN A 44 6.13 11.69 -16.60
N SER A 45 6.34 11.46 -15.30
CA SER A 45 7.60 11.73 -14.60
C SER A 45 8.43 10.45 -14.41
N GLN A 46 9.69 10.63 -14.01
CA GLN A 46 10.57 9.50 -13.64
C GLN A 46 9.98 8.66 -12.51
N ILE A 47 9.27 9.25 -11.55
CA ILE A 47 8.58 8.52 -10.47
C ILE A 47 7.39 7.74 -11.05
N GLY A 48 6.59 8.33 -11.94
CA GLY A 48 5.49 7.64 -12.62
C GLY A 48 5.99 6.40 -13.39
N TYR A 49 7.13 6.50 -14.07
CA TYR A 49 7.79 5.36 -14.70
C TYR A 49 8.17 4.27 -13.69
N ASN A 50 8.74 4.66 -12.56
CA ASN A 50 9.12 3.73 -11.50
C ASN A 50 7.90 3.10 -10.80
N PHE A 51 6.76 3.80 -10.69
CA PHE A 51 5.50 3.19 -10.24
C PHE A 51 5.16 1.98 -11.10
N HIS A 52 5.22 2.14 -12.42
CA HIS A 52 4.92 1.05 -13.33
C HIS A 52 5.91 -0.12 -13.21
N TYR A 53 7.20 0.18 -13.11
CA TYR A 53 8.23 -0.85 -12.92
C TYR A 53 7.97 -1.68 -11.66
N TYR A 54 7.73 -1.01 -10.52
CA TYR A 54 7.49 -1.69 -9.25
C TYR A 54 6.15 -2.43 -9.23
N ALA A 55 5.13 -1.93 -9.92
CA ALA A 55 3.88 -2.65 -10.10
C ALA A 55 4.08 -3.98 -10.82
N GLN A 56 4.85 -3.99 -11.92
CA GLN A 56 5.17 -5.24 -12.63
C GLN A 56 5.96 -6.22 -11.76
N ARG A 57 6.86 -5.72 -10.91
CA ARG A 57 7.59 -6.54 -9.94
C ARG A 57 6.63 -7.10 -8.88
N ALA A 58 5.75 -6.27 -8.34
CA ALA A 58 4.77 -6.66 -7.33
C ALA A 58 3.83 -7.76 -7.87
N MET A 59 3.30 -7.61 -9.09
CA MET A 59 2.44 -8.60 -9.74
C MET A 59 3.12 -9.96 -9.86
N LYS A 60 4.42 -10.03 -10.20
CA LYS A 60 5.16 -11.30 -10.30
C LYS A 60 5.33 -12.00 -8.94
N ILE A 61 5.46 -11.23 -7.86
CA ILE A 61 5.63 -11.80 -6.52
C ILE A 61 4.27 -12.18 -5.93
N THR A 62 3.25 -11.33 -6.07
CA THR A 62 1.90 -11.64 -5.60
C THR A 62 1.28 -12.82 -6.34
N ASP A 63 1.61 -13.03 -7.63
CA ASP A 63 1.25 -14.25 -8.36
C ASP A 63 1.77 -15.51 -7.65
N LYS A 64 3.04 -15.50 -7.20
CA LYS A 64 3.61 -16.63 -6.43
C LYS A 64 2.93 -16.82 -5.06
N ILE A 65 2.51 -15.73 -4.42
CA ILE A 65 1.81 -15.78 -3.12
C ILE A 65 0.41 -16.36 -3.29
N ASN A 66 -0.32 -15.93 -4.32
CA ASN A 66 -1.76 -16.11 -4.43
C ASN A 66 -2.18 -17.39 -5.17
N ASN A 67 -1.38 -17.87 -6.13
CA ASN A 67 -1.83 -18.89 -7.09
C ASN A 67 -1.33 -20.31 -6.82
N LYS A 68 -0.72 -20.53 -5.66
CA LYS A 68 -0.36 -21.87 -5.17
C LYS A 68 -0.39 -21.91 -3.64
N TYR A 69 -0.43 -23.12 -3.08
CA TYR A 69 -0.18 -23.27 -1.65
C TYR A 69 1.28 -22.92 -1.33
N ASN A 70 1.46 -22.08 -0.31
CA ASN A 70 2.74 -21.75 0.29
C ASN A 70 2.66 -21.99 1.80
N THR A 71 3.72 -22.49 2.40
CA THR A 71 3.83 -22.58 3.87
C THR A 71 3.92 -21.17 4.48
N PRO A 72 3.64 -21.00 5.79
CA PRO A 72 3.81 -19.70 6.45
C PRO A 72 5.22 -19.12 6.28
N GLU A 73 6.24 -19.96 6.27
CA GLU A 73 7.63 -19.55 6.05
C GLU A 73 7.87 -19.03 4.63
N GLU A 74 7.36 -19.73 3.61
CA GLU A 74 7.46 -19.30 2.21
C GLU A 74 6.70 -17.98 1.98
N ILE A 75 5.51 -17.82 2.58
CA ILE A 75 4.75 -16.56 2.56
C ILE A 75 5.59 -15.43 3.14
N ARG A 76 6.20 -15.63 4.30
CA ARG A 76 7.03 -14.62 4.95
C ARG A 76 8.22 -14.21 4.07
N GLN A 77 8.89 -15.19 3.44
CA GLN A 77 10.01 -14.92 2.52
C GLN A 77 9.57 -14.14 1.29
N LEU A 78 8.45 -14.53 0.66
CA LEU A 78 7.89 -13.83 -0.51
C LEU A 78 7.44 -12.41 -0.15
N MET A 79 6.84 -12.23 1.03
CA MET A 79 6.46 -10.90 1.50
C MET A 79 7.69 -10.05 1.82
N SER A 80 8.73 -10.62 2.44
CA SER A 80 10.01 -9.91 2.66
C SER A 80 10.64 -9.47 1.34
N GLU A 81 10.65 -10.34 0.32
CA GLU A 81 11.08 -10.00 -1.03
C GLU A 81 10.23 -8.85 -1.60
N LEU A 82 8.91 -8.94 -1.48
CA LEU A 82 7.96 -7.97 -2.05
C LEU A 82 8.19 -6.56 -1.49
N ILE A 83 8.26 -6.45 -0.15
CA ILE A 83 8.38 -5.15 0.52
C ILE A 83 9.82 -4.66 0.67
N GLY A 84 10.81 -5.51 0.36
CA GLY A 84 12.23 -5.18 0.52
C GLY A 84 12.65 -4.94 1.97
N GLN A 85 12.03 -5.66 2.91
CA GLN A 85 12.28 -5.59 4.35
C GLN A 85 12.15 -6.99 4.95
N ASP A 86 13.09 -7.39 5.80
CA ASP A 86 12.98 -8.65 6.53
C ASP A 86 11.83 -8.60 7.53
N LEU A 87 10.94 -9.58 7.45
CA LEU A 87 9.82 -9.74 8.36
C LEU A 87 10.17 -10.70 9.50
N ASP A 88 9.67 -10.38 10.70
CA ASP A 88 9.94 -11.23 11.85
C ASP A 88 9.22 -12.59 11.76
N GLN A 89 9.66 -13.53 12.58
CA GLN A 89 9.15 -14.92 12.55
C GLN A 89 7.66 -15.03 12.91
N ASN A 90 7.08 -14.04 13.59
CA ASN A 90 5.67 -14.03 14.00
C ASN A 90 4.78 -13.26 13.00
N PHE A 91 5.33 -12.80 11.88
CA PHE A 91 4.51 -12.24 10.82
C PHE A 91 3.62 -13.31 10.21
N GLY A 92 2.33 -13.00 10.03
CA GLY A 92 1.37 -13.89 9.39
C GLY A 92 0.60 -13.19 8.27
N LEU A 93 0.37 -13.94 7.19
CA LEU A 93 -0.49 -13.51 6.09
C LEU A 93 -1.30 -14.68 5.56
N PHE A 94 -2.60 -14.46 5.36
CA PHE A 94 -3.45 -15.39 4.61
C PHE A 94 -3.70 -14.85 3.20
N PRO A 95 -3.26 -15.56 2.15
CA PRO A 95 -3.57 -15.20 0.77
C PRO A 95 -5.08 -15.25 0.47
N PRO A 96 -5.55 -14.56 -0.60
CA PRO A 96 -4.76 -13.73 -1.50
C PRO A 96 -4.40 -12.36 -0.90
N PHE A 97 -3.29 -11.78 -1.37
CA PHE A 97 -2.82 -10.44 -1.02
C PHE A 97 -2.53 -9.66 -2.30
N TYR A 98 -2.91 -8.40 -2.34
CA TYR A 98 -2.74 -7.53 -3.49
C TYR A 98 -2.04 -6.23 -3.10
N THR A 99 -1.15 -5.76 -3.95
CA THR A 99 -0.47 -4.48 -3.77
C THR A 99 -0.10 -3.86 -5.12
N ASP A 100 -0.09 -2.54 -5.17
CA ASP A 100 0.27 -1.82 -6.40
C ASP A 100 1.77 -1.75 -6.63
N CYS A 101 2.56 -1.69 -5.55
CA CYS A 101 3.99 -1.41 -5.64
C CYS A 101 4.83 -2.35 -4.74
N GLY A 102 4.37 -2.62 -3.53
CA GLY A 102 5.00 -3.47 -2.55
C GLY A 102 6.10 -2.78 -1.76
N ILE A 103 7.03 -2.10 -2.42
CA ILE A 103 8.26 -1.59 -1.80
C ILE A 103 8.09 -0.41 -0.84
N ASN A 104 6.93 0.27 -0.84
CA ASN A 104 6.64 1.34 0.11
C ASN A 104 5.65 0.89 1.22
N THR A 105 5.60 -0.41 1.45
CA THR A 105 4.92 -1.02 2.60
C THR A 105 5.94 -1.33 3.68
N HIS A 106 5.63 -0.91 4.91
CA HIS A 106 6.49 -1.05 6.10
C HIS A 106 5.69 -1.77 7.18
N ILE A 107 6.17 -2.92 7.63
CA ILE A 107 5.45 -3.79 8.56
C ILE A 107 6.27 -4.01 9.82
N GLY A 108 5.66 -3.74 10.97
CA GLY A 108 6.24 -3.99 12.29
C GLY A 108 6.25 -5.47 12.67
N LYS A 109 6.75 -5.77 13.87
CA LYS A 109 6.82 -7.14 14.39
C LYS A 109 5.43 -7.70 14.70
N SER A 110 5.24 -9.01 14.53
CA SER A 110 4.03 -9.74 14.93
C SER A 110 2.73 -9.15 14.34
N VAL A 111 2.80 -8.62 13.13
CA VAL A 111 1.63 -8.15 12.39
C VAL A 111 0.97 -9.35 11.70
N PHE A 112 -0.36 -9.38 11.72
CA PHE A 112 -1.14 -10.36 10.99
C PHE A 112 -2.04 -9.67 9.97
N ILE A 113 -2.01 -10.15 8.72
CA ILE A 113 -2.83 -9.66 7.61
C ILE A 113 -3.72 -10.79 7.10
N ASN A 114 -5.02 -10.59 7.10
CA ASN A 114 -5.97 -11.57 6.62
C ASN A 114 -6.17 -11.49 5.10
N SER A 115 -6.85 -12.47 4.53
CA SER A 115 -7.00 -12.64 3.08
C SER A 115 -7.80 -11.50 2.41
N GLY A 116 -7.47 -11.25 1.13
CA GLY A 116 -8.17 -10.30 0.29
C GLY A 116 -7.78 -8.84 0.50
N CYS A 117 -6.74 -8.55 1.26
CA CYS A 117 -6.32 -7.17 1.48
C CYS A 117 -5.68 -6.55 0.23
N HIS A 118 -5.94 -5.25 0.01
CA HIS A 118 -5.44 -4.46 -1.11
C HIS A 118 -4.66 -3.26 -0.61
N PHE A 119 -3.38 -3.17 -0.97
CA PHE A 119 -2.50 -2.09 -0.56
C PHE A 119 -2.12 -1.25 -1.79
N GLN A 120 -2.79 -0.09 -1.98
CA GLN A 120 -2.30 0.93 -2.89
C GLN A 120 -1.22 1.71 -2.14
N ASP A 121 -0.01 1.19 -2.17
CA ASP A 121 1.07 1.56 -1.25
C ASP A 121 2.11 2.53 -1.84
N GLN A 122 1.87 3.10 -3.03
CA GLN A 122 2.83 4.05 -3.62
C GLN A 122 3.10 5.25 -2.71
N GLY A 123 2.06 5.76 -2.00
CA GLY A 123 2.21 6.87 -1.06
C GLY A 123 2.81 6.48 0.30
N GLY A 124 2.89 5.18 0.58
CA GLY A 124 3.42 4.60 1.81
C GLY A 124 2.37 4.06 2.77
N VAL A 125 2.50 2.79 3.17
CA VAL A 125 1.69 2.14 4.19
C VAL A 125 2.60 1.70 5.33
N TYR A 126 2.35 2.21 6.54
CA TYR A 126 3.13 1.94 7.74
C TYR A 126 2.25 1.24 8.77
N ILE A 127 2.59 0.02 9.16
CA ILE A 127 1.82 -0.78 10.13
C ILE A 127 2.68 -1.07 11.35
N GLY A 128 2.24 -0.57 12.50
CA GLY A 128 2.89 -0.77 13.79
C GLY A 128 2.79 -2.21 14.29
N GLU A 129 3.68 -2.56 15.19
CA GLU A 129 3.82 -3.91 15.74
C GLU A 129 2.53 -4.41 16.43
N HIS A 130 2.33 -5.73 16.40
CA HIS A 130 1.20 -6.44 17.02
C HIS A 130 -0.19 -6.04 16.48
N SER A 131 -0.27 -5.44 15.30
CA SER A 131 -1.55 -5.04 14.70
C SER A 131 -2.17 -6.17 13.87
N PHE A 132 -3.50 -6.22 13.87
CA PHE A 132 -4.30 -7.22 13.15
C PHE A 132 -5.13 -6.54 12.06
N ILE A 133 -4.95 -6.99 10.82
CA ILE A 133 -5.66 -6.50 9.64
C ILE A 133 -6.67 -7.55 9.22
N GLY A 134 -7.95 -7.20 9.25
CA GLY A 134 -9.07 -8.06 8.85
C GLY A 134 -9.10 -8.37 7.35
N HIS A 135 -10.05 -9.20 6.94
CA HIS A 135 -10.23 -9.58 5.53
C HIS A 135 -10.64 -8.38 4.68
N ASN A 136 -10.18 -8.35 3.42
CA ASN A 136 -10.61 -7.36 2.42
C ASN A 136 -10.43 -5.90 2.86
N VAL A 137 -9.40 -5.61 3.65
CA VAL A 137 -9.05 -4.23 4.02
C VAL A 137 -8.35 -3.54 2.86
N ILE A 138 -8.73 -2.29 2.57
CA ILE A 138 -8.15 -1.48 1.50
C ILE A 138 -7.40 -0.30 2.11
N PHE A 139 -6.13 -0.17 1.76
CA PHE A 139 -5.30 1.00 2.05
C PHE A 139 -5.15 1.80 0.75
N ALA A 140 -5.76 2.98 0.69
CA ALA A 140 -5.66 3.88 -0.46
C ALA A 140 -4.74 5.05 -0.11
N THR A 141 -3.55 5.10 -0.68
CA THR A 141 -2.57 6.16 -0.37
C THR A 141 -2.49 7.25 -1.43
N LEU A 142 -3.25 7.13 -2.52
CA LEU A 142 -3.26 8.09 -3.62
C LEU A 142 -4.64 8.68 -3.85
N ASN A 143 -4.68 9.98 -4.16
CA ASN A 143 -5.78 10.61 -4.87
C ASN A 143 -5.31 11.01 -6.26
N HIS A 144 -6.21 11.02 -7.24
CA HIS A 144 -5.99 11.63 -8.54
C HIS A 144 -6.28 13.14 -8.50
N ASP A 145 -5.67 13.90 -9.41
CA ASP A 145 -6.00 15.31 -9.56
C ASP A 145 -7.49 15.48 -9.91
N MET A 146 -8.13 16.48 -9.31
CA MET A 146 -9.53 16.78 -9.54
C MET A 146 -9.78 17.35 -10.94
N ASN A 147 -8.80 18.03 -11.53
CA ASN A 147 -8.87 18.55 -12.88
C ASN A 147 -8.87 17.37 -13.90
N PRO A 148 -9.89 17.23 -14.75
CA PRO A 148 -9.99 16.12 -15.70
C PRO A 148 -8.83 16.05 -16.70
N TYR A 149 -8.17 17.16 -16.98
CA TYR A 149 -7.05 17.23 -17.94
C TYR A 149 -5.71 16.80 -17.32
N THR A 150 -5.60 16.82 -15.99
CA THR A 150 -4.41 16.38 -15.23
C THR A 150 -4.72 15.19 -14.32
N ARG A 151 -5.86 14.52 -14.53
CA ARG A 151 -6.33 13.42 -13.67
C ARG A 151 -5.38 12.23 -13.56
N ALA A 152 -4.48 12.05 -14.51
CA ALA A 152 -3.44 11.03 -14.44
C ALA A 152 -2.37 11.35 -13.38
N ASP A 153 -2.23 12.60 -12.96
CA ASP A 153 -1.34 13.00 -11.88
C ASP A 153 -1.93 12.55 -10.54
N THR A 154 -1.07 12.21 -9.59
CA THR A 154 -1.49 11.66 -8.29
C THR A 154 -0.94 12.47 -7.12
N HIS A 155 -1.69 12.47 -6.02
CA HIS A 155 -1.36 13.12 -4.76
C HIS A 155 -1.12 12.03 -3.69
N PRO A 156 0.14 11.62 -3.45
CA PRO A 156 0.46 10.61 -2.47
C PRO A 156 0.33 11.16 -1.05
N LYS A 157 -0.31 10.39 -0.17
CA LYS A 157 -0.34 10.66 1.27
C LYS A 157 -0.21 9.35 2.03
N PRO A 158 0.80 9.20 2.90
CA PRO A 158 1.02 7.96 3.62
C PRO A 158 -0.11 7.67 4.59
N ILE A 159 -0.32 6.38 4.84
CA ILE A 159 -1.21 5.88 5.89
C ILE A 159 -0.35 5.30 7.01
N HIS A 160 -0.65 5.71 8.25
CA HIS A 160 0.04 5.24 9.44
C HIS A 160 -0.92 4.49 10.37
N ILE A 161 -0.61 3.24 10.62
CA ILE A 161 -1.30 2.41 11.60
C ILE A 161 -0.39 2.25 12.81
N GLY A 162 -0.88 2.61 13.97
CA GLY A 162 -0.18 2.48 15.24
C GLY A 162 0.06 1.02 15.64
N LYS A 163 0.52 0.82 16.86
CA LYS A 163 0.78 -0.50 17.45
C LYS A 163 -0.52 -1.09 18.02
N ARG A 164 -0.64 -2.42 17.98
CA ARG A 164 -1.77 -3.16 18.57
C ARG A 164 -3.14 -2.68 18.07
N VAL A 165 -3.18 -2.17 16.84
CA VAL A 165 -4.43 -1.74 16.19
C VAL A 165 -5.17 -2.97 15.66
N TRP A 166 -6.47 -3.00 15.82
CA TRP A 166 -7.33 -3.99 15.19
C TRP A 166 -8.22 -3.33 14.12
N ILE A 167 -7.98 -3.68 12.88
CA ILE A 167 -8.79 -3.23 11.73
C ILE A 167 -9.74 -4.36 11.35
N GLY A 168 -11.05 -4.10 11.47
CA GLY A 168 -12.12 -5.03 11.10
C GLY A 168 -12.15 -5.30 9.59
N SER A 169 -12.82 -6.39 9.21
CA SER A 169 -12.93 -6.80 7.81
C SER A 169 -13.68 -5.77 6.96
N GLY A 170 -13.24 -5.58 5.70
CA GLY A 170 -13.88 -4.69 4.74
C GLY A 170 -13.68 -3.19 5.02
N VAL A 171 -12.75 -2.83 5.88
CA VAL A 171 -12.43 -1.42 6.17
C VAL A 171 -11.69 -0.80 4.98
N ILE A 172 -12.01 0.45 4.66
CA ILE A 172 -11.30 1.27 3.67
C ILE A 172 -10.64 2.44 4.40
N ILE A 173 -9.33 2.61 4.23
CA ILE A 173 -8.56 3.70 4.83
C ILE A 173 -8.10 4.63 3.73
N LEU A 174 -8.43 5.92 3.86
CA LEU A 174 -8.18 6.93 2.84
C LEU A 174 -6.81 7.59 3.01
N PRO A 175 -6.31 8.27 1.96
CA PRO A 175 -4.95 8.84 1.94
C PRO A 175 -4.69 9.81 3.09
N GLY A 176 -3.56 9.65 3.76
CA GLY A 176 -3.08 10.55 4.80
C GLY A 176 -3.61 10.25 6.22
N VAL A 177 -4.41 9.20 6.38
CA VAL A 177 -4.98 8.85 7.68
C VAL A 177 -3.93 8.25 8.61
N THR A 178 -3.95 8.70 9.87
CA THR A 178 -3.23 8.10 10.99
C THR A 178 -4.22 7.45 11.96
N ILE A 179 -4.00 6.17 12.30
CA ILE A 179 -4.75 5.44 13.32
C ILE A 179 -3.84 5.23 14.52
N GLY A 180 -4.25 5.78 15.66
CA GLY A 180 -3.49 5.74 16.91
C GLY A 180 -3.35 4.34 17.50
N ASP A 181 -2.39 4.18 18.42
CA ASP A 181 -2.12 2.90 19.09
C ASP A 181 -3.37 2.33 19.78
N ASN A 182 -3.47 1.02 19.80
CA ASN A 182 -4.57 0.24 20.42
C ASN A 182 -5.97 0.50 19.83
N ALA A 183 -6.11 1.33 18.81
CA ALA A 183 -7.43 1.63 18.23
C ALA A 183 -8.08 0.41 17.60
N VAL A 184 -9.40 0.40 17.57
CA VAL A 184 -10.21 -0.60 16.88
C VAL A 184 -11.08 0.08 15.83
N ILE A 185 -11.03 -0.42 14.61
CA ILE A 185 -11.90 0.02 13.50
C ILE A 185 -12.92 -1.06 13.23
N ALA A 186 -14.20 -0.72 13.41
CA ALA A 186 -15.30 -1.65 13.17
C ALA A 186 -15.37 -2.06 11.69
N ALA A 187 -15.77 -3.31 11.45
CA ALA A 187 -15.88 -3.87 10.10
C ALA A 187 -16.77 -3.00 9.17
N GLY A 188 -16.40 -2.93 7.88
CA GLY A 188 -17.11 -2.19 6.85
C GLY A 188 -17.01 -0.67 6.94
N SER A 189 -16.11 -0.14 7.77
CA SER A 189 -15.94 1.31 7.95
C SER A 189 -15.13 1.96 6.84
N VAL A 190 -15.38 3.25 6.58
CA VAL A 190 -14.56 4.10 5.72
C VAL A 190 -13.87 5.17 6.58
N VAL A 191 -12.58 5.01 6.78
CA VAL A 191 -11.76 5.90 7.62
C VAL A 191 -11.20 7.02 6.76
N SER A 192 -11.75 8.23 6.91
CA SER A 192 -11.39 9.42 6.14
C SER A 192 -10.73 10.54 6.96
N LYS A 193 -10.51 10.30 8.25
CA LYS A 193 -9.86 11.22 9.19
C LYS A 193 -9.07 10.38 10.20
N ASP A 194 -8.12 11.04 10.86
CA ASP A 194 -7.33 10.42 11.90
C ASP A 194 -8.20 9.84 13.02
N VAL A 195 -7.72 8.75 13.60
CA VAL A 195 -8.35 8.00 14.68
C VAL A 195 -7.44 8.10 15.92
N GLU A 196 -8.03 8.47 17.04
CA GLU A 196 -7.33 8.56 18.31
C GLU A 196 -6.90 7.18 18.82
N ALA A 197 -5.83 7.16 19.62
CA ALA A 197 -5.41 5.96 20.33
C ALA A 197 -6.47 5.52 21.36
N ASP A 198 -6.47 4.22 21.69
CA ASP A 198 -7.33 3.63 22.74
C ASP A 198 -8.83 3.86 22.49
N ALA A 199 -9.26 3.89 21.24
CA ALA A 199 -10.63 4.23 20.86
C ALA A 199 -11.19 3.28 19.79
N ILE A 200 -12.52 3.17 19.78
CA ILE A 200 -13.26 2.41 18.79
C ILE A 200 -13.98 3.38 17.85
N TYR A 201 -13.74 3.21 16.55
CA TYR A 201 -14.37 3.98 15.48
C TYR A 201 -15.13 3.06 14.53
N GLY A 202 -16.20 3.57 13.90
CA GLY A 202 -16.98 2.78 12.94
C GLY A 202 -17.91 3.62 12.07
N GLY A 203 -18.34 3.02 10.96
CA GLY A 203 -19.30 3.61 10.03
C GLY A 203 -18.68 4.19 8.76
N ASN A 204 -19.51 4.77 7.89
CA ASN A 204 -19.12 5.45 6.66
C ASN A 204 -19.73 6.85 6.62
N PRO A 205 -18.95 7.95 6.82
CA PRO A 205 -17.56 7.91 7.28
C PRO A 205 -17.43 7.42 8.73
N ALA A 206 -16.28 6.85 9.09
CA ALA A 206 -16.01 6.36 10.43
C ALA A 206 -16.04 7.50 11.46
N LYS A 207 -16.71 7.25 12.59
CA LYS A 207 -16.85 8.19 13.70
C LYS A 207 -16.50 7.49 15.01
N PHE A 208 -16.10 8.27 16.00
CA PHE A 208 -15.88 7.80 17.35
C PHE A 208 -17.15 7.10 17.91
N ILE A 209 -16.94 5.94 18.52
CA ILE A 209 -18.00 5.18 19.19
C ILE A 209 -17.80 5.24 20.70
N LYS A 210 -16.61 4.83 21.18
CA LYS A 210 -16.28 4.86 22.61
C LYS A 210 -14.77 4.67 22.83
N ARG A 211 -14.30 4.88 24.06
CA ARG A 211 -12.97 4.46 24.51
C ARG A 211 -12.95 2.94 24.74
N ILE A 212 -11.75 2.33 24.67
CA ILE A 212 -11.59 0.87 24.84
C ILE A 212 -11.86 0.46 26.30
N ASP A 213 -11.46 1.30 27.26
CA ASP A 213 -11.60 1.03 28.69
C ASP A 213 -12.99 1.40 29.27
N GLU A 214 -13.90 1.80 28.43
CA GLU A 214 -15.29 2.11 28.74
C GLU A 214 -16.22 1.03 28.16
#